data_c1e6bc4bd4a751e528457cdae8358db9
#
_entry.id   c1e6bc4bd4a751e528457cdae8358db9
#
_cell.length_a   1.000
_cell.length_b   1.000
_cell.length_c   1.000
_cell.angle_alpha   90.00
_cell.angle_beta   90.00
_cell.angle_gamma   90.00
#
_symmetry.space_group_name_H-M   'P 1'
#
loop_
_entity.id
_entity.type
_entity.pdbx_description
1 polymer ?
#
loop_
_entity_poly.entity_id
_entity_poly.type
_entity_poly.pdbx_seq_one_letter_code
_entity_poly.pdbx_strand_id
1 'polypeptide(L)'
;MSATAESLELIRTVEPDIRSLMDTHRERREHWYAHEVVPWEQGRSYRDDPWDESQATISRPVRTALVLNLLTEDNLPYYHARISGTFPDDSAMAEWSQLWTAEEGQHSIAIRDYLLTSRNCDPRSLEDDRLATVTRGWSIGFTDPVDIFNYTSAQELATRVSHRNAGVHADDPIAYEVMNRVAIDENHHFMFYR
;
A
#
# COMPACT_ATOMS: atom_id res chain seq x y z
N MET A 1 7.85 -14.78 -19.69
CA MET A 1 8.37 -16.16 -19.52
C MET A 1 7.56 -16.76 -18.39
N SER A 2 7.08 -17.99 -18.53
CA SER A 2 6.40 -18.69 -17.43
C SER A 2 7.44 -19.13 -16.38
N ALA A 3 7.00 -19.30 -15.13
CA ALA A 3 7.82 -19.87 -14.06
C ALA A 3 8.48 -21.19 -14.51
N THR A 4 9.70 -21.43 -14.06
CA THR A 4 10.40 -22.70 -14.37
C THR A 4 9.79 -23.84 -13.56
N ALA A 5 9.94 -25.08 -14.02
CA ALA A 5 9.48 -26.25 -13.26
C ALA A 5 10.18 -26.34 -11.89
N GLU A 6 11.44 -25.92 -11.82
CA GLU A 6 12.22 -25.86 -10.57
C GLU A 6 11.66 -24.83 -9.59
N SER A 7 11.32 -23.64 -10.05
CA SER A 7 10.70 -22.59 -9.21
C SER A 7 9.34 -23.00 -8.67
N LEU A 8 8.52 -23.69 -9.49
CA LEU A 8 7.22 -24.21 -9.04
C LEU A 8 7.38 -25.35 -8.02
N GLU A 9 8.40 -26.20 -8.17
CA GLU A 9 8.67 -27.25 -7.18
C GLU A 9 9.16 -26.65 -5.86
N LEU A 10 9.99 -25.60 -5.91
CA LEU A 10 10.41 -24.87 -4.72
C LEU A 10 9.21 -24.31 -3.96
N ILE A 11 8.28 -23.65 -4.66
CA ILE A 11 7.04 -23.12 -4.04
C ILE A 11 6.22 -24.23 -3.37
N ARG A 12 6.07 -25.37 -4.00
CA ARG A 12 5.38 -26.51 -3.37
C ARG A 12 6.09 -27.02 -2.11
N THR A 13 7.42 -26.99 -2.12
CA THR A 13 8.23 -27.42 -0.98
C THR A 13 8.02 -26.50 0.23
N VAL A 14 7.90 -25.19 0.02
CA VAL A 14 7.71 -24.20 1.10
C VAL A 14 6.22 -23.91 1.42
N GLU A 15 5.29 -24.58 0.76
CA GLU A 15 3.84 -24.39 0.97
C GLU A 15 3.42 -24.48 2.45
N PRO A 16 3.91 -25.45 3.27
CA PRO A 16 3.58 -25.50 4.71
C PRO A 16 4.11 -24.30 5.49
N ASP A 17 5.30 -23.79 5.12
CA ASP A 17 5.90 -22.63 5.77
C ASP A 17 5.09 -21.36 5.45
N ILE A 18 4.67 -21.20 4.19
CA ILE A 18 3.79 -20.08 3.77
C ILE A 18 2.49 -20.08 4.57
N ARG A 19 1.84 -21.24 4.76
CA ARG A 19 0.62 -21.35 5.58
C ARG A 19 0.87 -20.95 7.03
N SER A 20 1.97 -21.40 7.62
CA SER A 20 2.35 -21.05 9.00
C SER A 20 2.63 -19.53 9.14
N LEU A 21 3.24 -18.90 8.13
CA LEU A 21 3.45 -17.45 8.11
C LEU A 21 2.12 -16.69 7.98
N MET A 22 1.18 -17.17 7.16
CA MET A 22 -0.16 -16.59 7.04
C MET A 22 -0.93 -16.66 8.38
N ASP A 23 -0.87 -17.79 9.06
CA ASP A 23 -1.53 -17.94 10.36
C ASP A 23 -0.90 -16.99 11.39
N THR A 24 0.43 -16.89 11.42
CA THR A 24 1.15 -15.93 12.26
C THR A 24 0.76 -14.47 11.93
N HIS A 25 0.61 -14.13 10.65
CA HIS A 25 0.16 -12.82 10.22
C HIS A 25 -1.27 -12.53 10.73
N ARG A 26 -2.21 -13.45 10.53
CA ARG A 26 -3.60 -13.33 11.00
C ARG A 26 -3.72 -13.15 12.51
N GLU A 27 -2.87 -13.81 13.27
CA GLU A 27 -2.85 -13.70 14.74
C GLU A 27 -2.31 -12.35 15.24
N ARG A 28 -1.42 -11.72 14.48
CA ARG A 28 -0.70 -10.50 14.91
C ARG A 28 -1.28 -9.22 14.36
N ARG A 29 -1.96 -9.29 13.21
CA ARG A 29 -2.49 -8.12 12.55
C ARG A 29 -3.76 -7.63 13.27
N GLU A 30 -3.77 -6.35 13.60
CA GLU A 30 -4.97 -5.63 14.06
C GLU A 30 -5.67 -5.01 12.85
N HIS A 31 -6.96 -5.33 12.67
CA HIS A 31 -7.77 -4.67 11.65
C HIS A 31 -8.08 -3.24 12.06
N TRP A 32 -7.99 -2.35 11.10
CA TRP A 32 -8.34 -0.94 11.25
C TRP A 32 -8.96 -0.41 9.95
N TYR A 33 -9.65 0.72 10.05
CA TYR A 33 -10.33 1.32 8.91
C TYR A 33 -10.05 2.82 8.83
N ALA A 34 -10.07 3.39 7.61
CA ALA A 34 -9.80 4.81 7.39
C ALA A 34 -10.64 5.74 8.27
N HIS A 35 -11.93 5.41 8.48
CA HIS A 35 -12.84 6.23 9.31
C HIS A 35 -12.52 6.25 10.81
N GLU A 36 -11.66 5.35 11.29
CA GLU A 36 -11.24 5.31 12.70
C GLU A 36 -10.07 6.28 12.96
N VAL A 37 -9.32 6.64 11.92
CA VAL A 37 -8.13 7.49 12.02
C VAL A 37 -8.27 8.82 11.29
N VAL A 38 -9.05 8.89 10.22
CA VAL A 38 -9.29 10.13 9.48
C VAL A 38 -10.58 10.80 10.00
N PRO A 39 -10.50 12.01 10.56
CA PRO A 39 -11.65 12.73 11.09
C PRO A 39 -12.46 13.36 9.95
N TRP A 40 -13.28 12.56 9.24
CA TRP A 40 -14.07 13.03 8.09
C TRP A 40 -14.98 14.20 8.41
N GLU A 41 -15.42 14.34 9.66
CA GLU A 41 -16.24 15.47 10.14
C GLU A 41 -15.52 16.82 10.09
N GLN A 42 -14.20 16.83 10.00
CA GLN A 42 -13.38 18.04 9.82
C GLN A 42 -13.27 18.44 8.34
N GLY A 43 -13.69 17.57 7.43
CA GLY A 43 -13.69 17.85 5.99
C GLY A 43 -14.68 18.98 5.64
N ARG A 44 -14.31 19.75 4.60
CA ARG A 44 -15.13 20.83 4.04
C ARG A 44 -15.40 20.57 2.57
N SER A 45 -16.58 21.02 2.10
CA SER A 45 -16.94 20.90 0.69
C SER A 45 -16.00 21.73 -0.19
N TYR A 46 -15.34 21.11 -1.12
CA TYR A 46 -14.52 21.81 -2.14
C TYR A 46 -15.37 22.60 -3.15
N ARG A 47 -16.66 22.34 -3.20
CA ARG A 47 -17.61 23.10 -4.03
C ARG A 47 -17.91 24.47 -3.43
N ASP A 48 -18.06 24.52 -2.11
CA ASP A 48 -18.48 25.72 -1.39
C ASP A 48 -17.27 26.52 -0.89
N ASP A 49 -16.15 25.85 -0.69
CA ASP A 49 -14.86 26.39 -0.29
C ASP A 49 -13.76 25.78 -1.19
N PRO A 50 -13.50 26.37 -2.37
CA PRO A 50 -12.49 25.89 -3.29
C PRO A 50 -11.10 25.83 -2.63
N TRP A 51 -10.30 24.86 -3.06
CA TRP A 51 -8.95 24.70 -2.53
C TRP A 51 -8.03 25.87 -2.94
N ASP A 52 -7.18 26.29 -2.01
CA ASP A 52 -6.10 27.24 -2.20
C ASP A 52 -4.84 26.76 -1.45
N GLU A 53 -3.65 27.02 -2.00
CA GLU A 53 -2.37 26.58 -1.44
C GLU A 53 -2.16 27.02 0.02
N SER A 54 -2.72 28.16 0.41
CA SER A 54 -2.62 28.69 1.78
C SER A 54 -3.37 27.85 2.82
N GLN A 55 -4.23 26.93 2.40
CA GLN A 55 -4.96 26.00 3.28
C GLN A 55 -4.12 24.82 3.71
N ALA A 56 -3.05 24.53 2.99
CA ALA A 56 -2.15 23.43 3.31
C ALA A 56 -1.33 23.76 4.58
N THR A 57 -1.38 22.87 5.55
CA THR A 57 -0.71 23.03 6.85
C THR A 57 0.64 22.30 6.90
N ILE A 58 0.82 21.29 6.07
CA ILE A 58 2.04 20.47 6.00
C ILE A 58 3.00 21.04 4.95
N SER A 59 4.29 20.93 5.19
CA SER A 59 5.33 21.40 4.26
C SER A 59 5.23 20.72 2.89
N ARG A 60 5.53 21.44 1.82
CA ARG A 60 5.43 20.93 0.45
C ARG A 60 6.22 19.63 0.21
N PRO A 61 7.47 19.45 0.71
CA PRO A 61 8.18 18.18 0.55
C PRO A 61 7.45 16.98 1.15
N VAL A 62 6.85 17.16 2.32
CA VAL A 62 6.09 16.07 2.99
C VAL A 62 4.79 15.79 2.25
N ARG A 63 4.06 16.82 1.79
CA ARG A 63 2.88 16.63 0.93
C ARG A 63 3.23 15.83 -0.33
N THR A 64 4.36 16.16 -0.96
CA THR A 64 4.84 15.41 -2.13
C THR A 64 5.12 13.94 -1.78
N ALA A 65 5.72 13.67 -0.62
CA ALA A 65 5.95 12.29 -0.16
C ALA A 65 4.64 11.54 0.11
N LEU A 66 3.65 12.18 0.73
CA LEU A 66 2.33 11.57 0.97
C LEU A 66 1.60 11.26 -0.35
N VAL A 67 1.63 12.19 -1.32
CA VAL A 67 1.05 11.95 -2.65
C VAL A 67 1.79 10.81 -3.36
N LEU A 68 3.13 10.79 -3.31
CA LEU A 68 3.91 9.70 -3.92
C LEU A 68 3.55 8.34 -3.29
N ASN A 69 3.44 8.27 -1.96
CA ASN A 69 3.02 7.05 -1.28
C ASN A 69 1.63 6.62 -1.76
N LEU A 70 0.65 7.53 -1.80
CA LEU A 70 -0.69 7.24 -2.33
C LEU A 70 -0.65 6.69 -3.76
N LEU A 71 0.13 7.31 -4.66
CA LEU A 71 0.24 6.85 -6.05
C LEU A 71 0.92 5.48 -6.16
N THR A 72 1.77 5.13 -5.21
CA THR A 72 2.34 3.77 -5.11
C THR A 72 1.25 2.76 -4.73
N GLU A 73 0.44 3.06 -3.72
CA GLU A 73 -0.69 2.23 -3.30
C GLU A 73 -1.74 2.05 -4.41
N ASP A 74 -2.01 3.07 -5.21
CA ASP A 74 -2.97 3.01 -6.31
C ASP A 74 -2.56 2.04 -7.44
N ASN A 75 -1.30 1.59 -7.49
CA ASN A 75 -0.86 0.55 -8.40
C ASN A 75 -1.22 -0.88 -7.94
N LEU A 76 -1.88 -1.05 -6.81
CA LEU A 76 -2.31 -2.34 -6.26
C LEU A 76 -2.95 -3.31 -7.28
N PRO A 77 -3.80 -2.89 -8.22
CA PRO A 77 -4.35 -3.80 -9.23
C PRO A 77 -3.28 -4.50 -10.07
N TYR A 78 -2.17 -3.82 -10.34
CA TYR A 78 -1.05 -4.37 -11.12
C TYR A 78 -0.15 -5.27 -10.27
N TYR A 79 0.08 -4.91 -9.01
CA TYR A 79 0.79 -5.75 -8.05
C TYR A 79 0.04 -7.06 -7.82
N HIS A 80 -1.25 -6.97 -7.52
CA HIS A 80 -2.12 -8.14 -7.38
C HIS A 80 -2.07 -9.04 -8.62
N ALA A 81 -2.29 -8.47 -9.81
CA ALA A 81 -2.27 -9.24 -11.05
C ALA A 81 -0.91 -9.92 -11.30
N ARG A 82 0.19 -9.28 -10.89
CA ARG A 82 1.53 -9.86 -11.01
C ARG A 82 1.72 -11.01 -10.02
N ILE A 83 1.42 -10.82 -8.76
CA ILE A 83 1.61 -11.84 -7.71
C ILE A 83 0.68 -13.03 -7.98
N SER A 84 -0.62 -12.80 -8.10
CA SER A 84 -1.60 -13.87 -8.34
C SER A 84 -1.37 -14.62 -9.65
N GLY A 85 -0.93 -13.95 -10.71
CA GLY A 85 -0.60 -14.60 -11.99
C GLY A 85 0.74 -15.37 -12.00
N THR A 86 1.51 -15.34 -10.92
CA THR A 86 2.81 -16.04 -10.80
C THR A 86 2.66 -17.40 -10.11
N PHE A 87 1.71 -17.54 -9.20
CA PHE A 87 1.52 -18.73 -8.37
C PHE A 87 0.30 -19.54 -8.81
N PRO A 88 0.28 -20.87 -8.60
CA PRO A 88 -0.91 -21.68 -8.85
C PRO A 88 -2.12 -21.22 -8.04
N ASP A 89 -3.31 -21.25 -8.63
CA ASP A 89 -4.56 -20.76 -8.01
C ASP A 89 -4.95 -21.50 -6.71
N ASP A 90 -4.48 -22.74 -6.53
CA ASP A 90 -4.72 -23.58 -5.36
C ASP A 90 -3.60 -23.51 -4.30
N SER A 91 -2.64 -22.60 -4.47
CA SER A 91 -1.49 -22.44 -3.57
C SER A 91 -1.80 -21.51 -2.39
N ALA A 92 -1.04 -21.65 -1.30
CA ALA A 92 -1.07 -20.72 -0.17
C ALA A 92 -0.72 -19.29 -0.59
N MET A 93 0.15 -19.13 -1.61
CA MET A 93 0.48 -17.82 -2.15
C MET A 93 -0.69 -17.15 -2.88
N ALA A 94 -1.56 -17.91 -3.55
CA ALA A 94 -2.78 -17.34 -4.13
C ALA A 94 -3.72 -16.85 -3.03
N GLU A 95 -3.89 -17.61 -1.96
CA GLU A 95 -4.68 -17.21 -0.78
C GLU A 95 -4.06 -15.96 -0.09
N TRP A 96 -2.75 -15.96 0.10
CA TRP A 96 -2.03 -14.81 0.63
C TRP A 96 -2.22 -13.55 -0.24
N SER A 97 -2.10 -13.68 -1.56
CA SER A 97 -2.27 -12.55 -2.49
C SER A 97 -3.64 -11.90 -2.35
N GLN A 98 -4.70 -12.67 -2.09
CA GLN A 98 -6.04 -12.13 -1.85
C GLN A 98 -6.14 -11.40 -0.52
N LEU A 99 -5.60 -11.98 0.56
CA LEU A 99 -5.56 -11.38 1.88
C LEU A 99 -4.77 -10.08 1.87
N TRP A 100 -3.54 -10.12 1.38
CA TRP A 100 -2.65 -8.97 1.23
C TRP A 100 -3.32 -7.85 0.42
N THR A 101 -3.94 -8.16 -0.73
CA THR A 101 -4.63 -7.17 -1.55
C THR A 101 -5.79 -6.49 -0.81
N ALA A 102 -6.53 -7.24 0.02
CA ALA A 102 -7.62 -6.66 0.80
C ALA A 102 -7.09 -5.68 1.87
N GLU A 103 -5.92 -5.94 2.41
CA GLU A 103 -5.25 -5.10 3.41
C GLU A 103 -4.64 -3.86 2.77
N GLU A 104 -3.88 -4.02 1.68
CA GLU A 104 -3.31 -2.93 0.88
C GLU A 104 -4.36 -1.93 0.39
N GLY A 105 -5.55 -2.42 0.04
CA GLY A 105 -6.66 -1.56 -0.38
C GLY A 105 -7.07 -0.50 0.64
N GLN A 106 -6.77 -0.69 1.93
CA GLN A 106 -7.02 0.31 2.98
C GLN A 106 -6.00 1.46 2.95
N HIS A 107 -4.78 1.20 2.51
CA HIS A 107 -3.70 2.19 2.52
C HIS A 107 -4.02 3.37 1.61
N SER A 108 -4.36 3.12 0.35
CA SER A 108 -4.73 4.19 -0.59
C SER A 108 -5.97 4.97 -0.13
N ILE A 109 -6.98 4.28 0.45
CA ILE A 109 -8.18 4.93 0.98
C ILE A 109 -7.80 5.88 2.12
N ALA A 110 -7.04 5.42 3.11
CA ALA A 110 -6.71 6.21 4.28
C ALA A 110 -5.81 7.42 3.95
N ILE A 111 -4.80 7.24 3.11
CA ILE A 111 -3.90 8.33 2.70
C ILE A 111 -4.67 9.37 1.88
N ARG A 112 -5.51 8.93 0.93
CA ARG A 112 -6.35 9.82 0.12
C ARG A 112 -7.32 10.60 0.99
N ASP A 113 -8.04 9.92 1.86
CA ASP A 113 -9.02 10.53 2.74
C ASP A 113 -8.38 11.56 3.66
N TYR A 114 -7.20 11.26 4.21
CA TYR A 114 -6.44 12.22 4.99
C TYR A 114 -6.07 13.46 4.16
N LEU A 115 -5.48 13.29 2.98
CA LEU A 115 -5.06 14.41 2.13
C LEU A 115 -6.23 15.34 1.76
N LEU A 116 -7.39 14.75 1.46
CA LEU A 116 -8.58 15.51 1.11
C LEU A 116 -9.23 16.17 2.34
N THR A 117 -9.37 15.45 3.44
CA THR A 117 -10.01 15.98 4.67
C THR A 117 -9.18 17.12 5.27
N SER A 118 -7.86 16.96 5.32
CA SER A 118 -6.93 17.97 5.85
C SER A 118 -6.63 19.12 4.89
N ARG A 119 -7.07 19.04 3.62
CA ARG A 119 -6.82 20.03 2.55
C ARG A 119 -5.32 20.26 2.26
N ASN A 120 -4.51 19.24 2.48
CA ASN A 120 -3.07 19.29 2.23
C ASN A 120 -2.67 19.04 0.76
N CYS A 121 -3.65 18.98 -0.15
CA CYS A 121 -3.42 18.88 -1.59
C CYS A 121 -4.55 19.54 -2.38
N ASP A 122 -4.26 19.91 -3.63
CA ASP A 122 -5.29 20.26 -4.60
C ASP A 122 -6.05 18.97 -4.99
N PRO A 123 -7.36 18.88 -4.70
CA PRO A 123 -8.13 17.67 -4.95
C PRO A 123 -8.21 17.32 -6.44
N ARG A 124 -8.20 18.31 -7.33
CA ARG A 124 -8.25 18.07 -8.77
C ARG A 124 -6.94 17.49 -9.26
N SER A 125 -5.81 18.09 -8.90
CA SER A 125 -4.49 17.58 -9.27
C SER A 125 -4.28 16.17 -8.71
N LEU A 126 -4.69 15.91 -7.46
CA LEU A 126 -4.57 14.60 -6.84
C LEU A 126 -5.31 13.52 -7.66
N GLU A 127 -6.58 13.76 -8.00
CA GLU A 127 -7.37 12.77 -8.74
C GLU A 127 -6.89 12.60 -10.21
N ASP A 128 -6.40 13.66 -10.83
CA ASP A 128 -5.81 13.58 -12.18
C ASP A 128 -4.50 12.75 -12.15
N ASP A 129 -3.66 12.91 -11.12
CA ASP A 129 -2.42 12.13 -10.94
C ASP A 129 -2.73 10.65 -10.65
N ARG A 130 -3.73 10.36 -9.81
CA ARG A 130 -4.20 9.00 -9.52
C ARG A 130 -4.71 8.31 -10.79
N LEU A 131 -5.59 8.99 -11.54
CA LEU A 131 -6.11 8.47 -12.81
C LEU A 131 -4.97 8.20 -13.80
N ALA A 132 -4.03 9.13 -13.95
CA ALA A 132 -2.88 8.98 -14.84
C ALA A 132 -1.98 7.79 -14.42
N THR A 133 -1.76 7.60 -13.12
CA THR A 133 -0.94 6.51 -12.58
C THR A 133 -1.57 5.15 -12.90
N VAL A 134 -2.84 4.96 -12.56
CA VAL A 134 -3.56 3.70 -12.82
C VAL A 134 -3.71 3.45 -14.34
N THR A 135 -3.97 4.49 -15.13
CA THR A 135 -4.08 4.35 -16.60
C THR A 135 -2.75 3.93 -17.23
N ARG A 136 -1.62 4.47 -16.75
CA ARG A 136 -0.28 4.10 -17.23
C ARG A 136 0.07 2.66 -16.86
N GLY A 137 -0.40 2.21 -15.71
CA GLY A 137 -0.09 0.90 -15.17
C GLY A 137 1.34 0.77 -14.65
N TRP A 138 1.63 -0.43 -14.15
CA TRP A 138 2.93 -0.82 -13.65
C TRP A 138 3.29 -2.23 -14.10
N SER A 139 4.57 -2.48 -14.35
CA SER A 139 5.06 -3.83 -14.64
C SER A 139 6.53 -3.98 -14.24
N ILE A 140 6.92 -5.18 -13.85
CA ILE A 140 8.32 -5.58 -13.62
C ILE A 140 8.77 -6.57 -14.68
N GLY A 141 10.07 -6.58 -14.96
CA GLY A 141 10.66 -7.37 -16.05
C GLY A 141 10.83 -8.86 -15.75
N PHE A 142 10.63 -9.31 -14.51
CA PHE A 142 10.78 -10.70 -14.09
C PHE A 142 9.44 -11.35 -13.74
N THR A 143 9.41 -12.69 -13.88
CA THR A 143 8.21 -13.52 -13.69
C THR A 143 8.50 -14.77 -12.86
N ASP A 144 9.74 -14.95 -12.43
CA ASP A 144 10.12 -16.09 -11.59
C ASP A 144 9.58 -15.87 -10.16
N PRO A 145 8.97 -16.86 -9.51
CA PRO A 145 8.46 -16.76 -8.16
C PRO A 145 9.49 -16.28 -7.14
N VAL A 146 10.74 -16.71 -7.23
CA VAL A 146 11.80 -16.30 -6.30
C VAL A 146 12.14 -14.82 -6.47
N ASP A 147 12.18 -14.34 -7.72
CA ASP A 147 12.38 -12.91 -7.99
C ASP A 147 11.21 -12.07 -7.47
N ILE A 148 9.96 -12.56 -7.61
CA ILE A 148 8.77 -11.90 -7.07
C ILE A 148 8.87 -11.80 -5.54
N PHE A 149 9.22 -12.88 -4.84
CA PHE A 149 9.40 -12.86 -3.38
C PHE A 149 10.45 -11.84 -2.94
N ASN A 150 11.62 -11.87 -3.58
CA ASN A 150 12.71 -10.95 -3.27
C ASN A 150 12.31 -9.49 -3.51
N TYR A 151 11.65 -9.22 -4.64
CA TYR A 151 11.17 -7.89 -4.96
C TYR A 151 10.14 -7.41 -3.94
N THR A 152 9.11 -8.22 -3.66
CA THR A 152 8.04 -7.83 -2.73
C THR A 152 8.58 -7.63 -1.33
N SER A 153 9.46 -8.52 -0.83
CA SER A 153 10.12 -8.31 0.46
C SER A 153 10.87 -6.98 0.54
N ALA A 154 11.61 -6.61 -0.51
CA ALA A 154 12.34 -5.34 -0.55
C ALA A 154 11.39 -4.13 -0.64
N GLN A 155 10.29 -4.27 -1.40
CA GLN A 155 9.27 -3.23 -1.53
C GLN A 155 8.58 -2.96 -0.20
N GLU A 156 8.07 -3.99 0.49
CA GLU A 156 7.40 -3.86 1.79
C GLU A 156 8.28 -3.16 2.83
N LEU A 157 9.58 -3.48 2.85
CA LEU A 157 10.53 -2.79 3.70
C LEU A 157 10.70 -1.31 3.31
N ALA A 158 10.77 -1.02 2.01
CA ALA A 158 10.96 0.34 1.52
C ALA A 158 9.71 1.20 1.77
N THR A 159 8.50 0.66 1.51
CA THR A 159 7.23 1.35 1.75
C THR A 159 7.01 1.59 3.24
N ARG A 160 7.26 0.60 4.10
CA ARG A 160 7.27 0.78 5.55
C ARG A 160 8.12 1.99 5.99
N VAL A 161 9.35 2.08 5.49
CA VAL A 161 10.27 3.18 5.84
C VAL A 161 9.74 4.52 5.30
N SER A 162 9.24 4.53 4.06
CA SER A 162 8.68 5.72 3.41
C SER A 162 7.47 6.25 4.18
N HIS A 163 6.50 5.40 4.46
CA HIS A 163 5.28 5.76 5.19
C HIS A 163 5.60 6.30 6.59
N ARG A 164 6.40 5.55 7.36
CA ARG A 164 6.80 5.98 8.69
C ARG A 164 7.50 7.33 8.68
N ASN A 165 8.43 7.55 7.77
CA ASN A 165 9.16 8.82 7.70
C ASN A 165 8.25 9.96 7.26
N ALA A 166 7.36 9.76 6.29
CA ALA A 166 6.39 10.77 5.87
C ALA A 166 5.51 11.20 7.06
N GLY A 167 5.00 10.24 7.84
CA GLY A 167 4.23 10.53 9.06
C GLY A 167 5.01 11.32 10.11
N VAL A 168 6.26 10.91 10.40
CA VAL A 168 7.11 11.59 11.39
C VAL A 168 7.43 13.03 10.98
N HIS A 169 7.63 13.29 9.69
CA HIS A 169 7.98 14.61 9.17
C HIS A 169 6.78 15.50 8.86
N ALA A 170 5.57 14.99 8.98
CA ALA A 170 4.36 15.77 8.69
C ALA A 170 4.08 16.85 9.74
N ASP A 171 4.57 16.70 10.97
CA ASP A 171 4.25 17.58 12.11
C ASP A 171 2.72 17.76 12.28
N ASP A 172 1.98 16.69 12.02
CA ASP A 172 0.53 16.60 12.07
C ASP A 172 0.16 15.25 12.71
N PRO A 173 -0.59 15.25 13.82
CA PRO A 173 -0.88 14.01 14.56
C PRO A 173 -1.77 13.03 13.77
N ILE A 174 -2.65 13.53 12.90
CA ILE A 174 -3.50 12.67 12.08
C ILE A 174 -2.69 12.05 10.94
N ALA A 175 -1.85 12.84 10.26
CA ALA A 175 -0.90 12.31 9.29
C ALA A 175 -0.02 11.23 9.90
N TYR A 176 0.51 11.49 11.11
CA TYR A 176 1.32 10.52 11.83
C TYR A 176 0.56 9.22 12.08
N GLU A 177 -0.67 9.31 12.59
CA GLU A 177 -1.48 8.12 12.90
C GLU A 177 -1.79 7.31 11.64
N VAL A 178 -2.26 7.95 10.57
CA VAL A 178 -2.54 7.29 9.28
C VAL A 178 -1.28 6.58 8.77
N MET A 179 -0.18 7.31 8.64
CA MET A 179 1.06 6.77 8.06
C MET A 179 1.71 5.71 8.96
N ASN A 180 1.52 5.80 10.27
CA ASN A 180 2.00 4.79 11.21
C ASN A 180 1.18 3.49 11.12
N ARG A 181 -0.14 3.56 10.95
CA ARG A 181 -1.00 2.39 10.72
C ARG A 181 -0.57 1.66 9.44
N VAL A 182 -0.44 2.38 8.33
CA VAL A 182 0.08 1.82 7.08
C VAL A 182 1.45 1.19 7.28
N ALA A 183 2.40 1.90 7.91
CA ALA A 183 3.75 1.36 8.15
C ALA A 183 3.78 0.12 9.06
N ILE A 184 2.81 -0.08 9.94
CA ILE A 184 2.66 -1.29 10.75
C ILE A 184 2.21 -2.45 9.85
N ASP A 185 1.23 -2.25 8.98
CA ASP A 185 0.79 -3.27 8.03
C ASP A 185 1.92 -3.68 7.08
N GLU A 186 2.65 -2.70 6.50
CA GLU A 186 3.85 -2.96 5.68
C GLU A 186 4.91 -3.79 6.40
N ASN A 187 5.07 -3.57 7.73
CA ASN A 187 5.97 -4.39 8.52
C ASN A 187 5.46 -5.84 8.64
N HIS A 188 4.16 -6.04 8.77
CA HIS A 188 3.58 -7.39 8.82
C HIS A 188 3.73 -8.09 7.47
N HIS A 189 3.52 -7.39 6.35
CA HIS A 189 3.76 -7.89 5.00
C HIS A 189 5.24 -8.23 4.79
N PHE A 190 6.15 -7.34 5.16
CA PHE A 190 7.60 -7.62 5.10
C PHE A 190 7.99 -8.86 5.91
N MET A 191 7.41 -9.04 7.11
CA MET A 191 7.69 -10.22 7.95
C MET A 191 7.21 -11.53 7.33
N PHE A 192 6.17 -11.48 6.49
CA PHE A 192 5.72 -12.63 5.73
C PHE A 192 6.68 -12.98 4.59
N TYR A 193 7.18 -11.97 3.85
CA TYR A 193 8.02 -12.20 2.66
C TYR A 193 9.49 -12.48 2.95
N ARG A 194 9.99 -12.26 4.15
CA ARG A 194 11.38 -12.51 4.50
C ARG A 194 11.56 -13.92 5.08
#